data_e27117179233e6e87f7c26f24e665650
#
_entry.id   e27117179233e6e87f7c26f24e665650
#
_cell.length_a   1.000
_cell.length_b   1.000
_cell.length_c   1.000
_cell.angle_alpha   90.00
_cell.angle_beta   90.00
_cell.angle_gamma   90.00
#
_symmetry.space_group_name_H-M   'P 1'
#
loop_
_entity.id
_entity.type
_entity.pdbx_description
1 polymer ?
#
loop_
_entity_poly.entity_id
_entity_poly.type
_entity_poly.pdbx_seq_one_letter_code
_entity_poly.pdbx_strand_id
1 'polypeptide(L)'
;KGKAGSPYAITDYYDIDPDLAENVSMRMTEWESLIERTHKAGMKVIMDFVPNHVAREYHSIRKPAGVRDLGEDDDPNMHFSIKNNFYYTWGDLDLNDVRQSKPEFKAYSEKDAKIYEPYEESPAKATGNDRFDNRPGCNDWYETVKLNYGIDYCDAGGRSYHYEPVPSTWGKMTDILLYWASKGVDGFRCDMAEMVPTAFWSYATQILKSRFPEIVVIGEVYDPNQYRNYVKAGFDYLYDKVGM
;
A
#
# COMPACT_ATOMS: atom_id res chain seq x y z
N LYS A 1 7.58 -6.43 5.39
CA LYS A 1 6.35 -7.19 5.77
C LYS A 1 5.85 -6.72 7.12
N GLY A 2 4.53 -6.77 7.35
CA GLY A 2 3.92 -6.44 8.63
C GLY A 2 4.31 -7.40 9.75
N LYS A 3 4.07 -7.01 11.03
CA LYS A 3 4.38 -7.83 12.21
C LYS A 3 3.63 -9.18 12.23
N ALA A 4 2.40 -9.24 11.70
CA ALA A 4 1.66 -10.50 11.58
C ALA A 4 2.12 -11.36 10.39
N GLY A 5 3.04 -10.85 9.58
CA GLY A 5 3.78 -11.62 8.56
C GLY A 5 3.30 -11.46 7.14
N SER A 6 2.26 -10.67 6.84
CA SER A 6 1.83 -10.44 5.47
C SER A 6 2.90 -9.70 4.66
N PRO A 7 3.32 -10.22 3.50
CA PRO A 7 4.21 -9.50 2.60
C PRO A 7 3.52 -8.28 1.95
N TYR A 8 2.19 -8.23 1.95
CA TYR A 8 1.40 -7.11 1.44
C TYR A 8 1.19 -5.99 2.46
N ALA A 9 1.55 -6.18 3.73
CA ALA A 9 1.63 -5.10 4.71
C ALA A 9 2.99 -4.39 4.58
N ILE A 10 3.08 -3.45 3.66
CA ILE A 10 4.32 -2.73 3.34
C ILE A 10 4.70 -1.83 4.51
N THR A 11 5.92 -1.99 5.01
CA THR A 11 6.47 -1.18 6.11
C THR A 11 7.33 -0.01 5.64
N ASP A 12 7.89 -0.10 4.44
CA ASP A 12 8.69 0.94 3.79
C ASP A 12 8.60 0.80 2.27
N TYR A 13 8.18 1.84 1.56
CA TYR A 13 8.12 1.84 0.10
C TYR A 13 9.45 2.21 -0.57
N TYR A 14 10.45 2.64 0.17
CA TYR A 14 11.73 3.12 -0.39
C TYR A 14 12.89 2.18 -0.11
N ASP A 15 12.63 0.99 0.44
CA ASP A 15 13.66 0.04 0.82
C ASP A 15 13.30 -1.40 0.43
N ILE A 16 14.29 -2.27 0.44
CA ILE A 16 14.15 -3.71 0.23
C ILE A 16 14.10 -4.41 1.59
N ASP A 17 13.25 -5.44 1.70
CA ASP A 17 13.16 -6.24 2.91
C ASP A 17 14.55 -6.84 3.24
N PRO A 18 15.08 -6.56 4.44
CA PRO A 18 16.38 -7.08 4.88
C PRO A 18 16.53 -8.60 4.78
N ASP A 19 15.41 -9.32 4.93
CA ASP A 19 15.39 -10.80 4.86
C ASP A 19 15.69 -11.35 3.45
N LEU A 20 15.63 -10.49 2.40
CA LEU A 20 15.91 -10.85 1.01
C LEU A 20 17.37 -10.64 0.59
N ALA A 21 18.18 -10.02 1.44
CA ALA A 21 19.56 -9.68 1.13
C ALA A 21 20.57 -10.64 1.76
N GLU A 22 21.64 -10.94 1.05
CA GLU A 22 22.82 -11.64 1.61
C GLU A 22 23.57 -10.72 2.58
N ASN A 23 23.71 -9.45 2.23
CA ASN A 23 24.25 -8.40 3.07
C ASN A 23 23.21 -7.28 3.27
N VAL A 24 22.62 -7.22 4.46
CA VAL A 24 21.55 -6.28 4.80
C VAL A 24 21.94 -4.82 4.53
N SER A 25 23.20 -4.45 4.75
CA SER A 25 23.68 -3.08 4.48
C SER A 25 23.73 -2.75 2.99
N MET A 26 23.86 -3.74 2.15
CA MET A 26 24.00 -3.63 0.69
C MET A 26 22.72 -3.99 -0.07
N ARG A 27 21.59 -4.24 0.61
CA ARG A 27 20.36 -4.75 0.01
C ARG A 27 19.86 -4.00 -1.23
N MET A 28 20.00 -2.66 -1.24
CA MET A 28 19.62 -1.87 -2.41
C MET A 28 20.59 -2.13 -3.59
N THR A 29 21.87 -2.23 -3.34
CA THR A 29 22.87 -2.55 -4.38
C THR A 29 22.67 -3.97 -4.92
N GLU A 30 22.31 -4.92 -4.06
CA GLU A 30 21.99 -6.30 -4.47
C GLU A 30 20.74 -6.32 -5.35
N TRP A 31 19.72 -5.54 -5.00
CA TRP A 31 18.51 -5.36 -5.81
C TRP A 31 18.82 -4.75 -7.18
N GLU A 32 19.56 -3.65 -7.24
CA GLU A 32 19.98 -3.03 -8.51
C GLU A 32 20.80 -4.00 -9.37
N SER A 33 21.66 -4.77 -8.74
CA SER A 33 22.44 -5.84 -9.40
C SER A 33 21.56 -6.99 -9.91
N LEU A 34 20.48 -7.33 -9.20
CA LEU A 34 19.49 -8.31 -9.66
C LEU A 34 18.79 -7.81 -10.94
N ILE A 35 18.35 -6.56 -10.97
CA ILE A 35 17.74 -5.94 -12.16
C ILE A 35 18.70 -6.02 -13.35
N GLU A 36 19.96 -5.61 -13.15
CA GLU A 36 20.97 -5.63 -14.21
C GLU A 36 21.21 -7.04 -14.77
N ARG A 37 21.33 -8.06 -13.90
CA ARG A 37 21.50 -9.47 -14.33
C ARG A 37 20.27 -9.97 -15.09
N THR A 38 19.07 -9.58 -14.64
CA THR A 38 17.80 -9.96 -15.30
C THR A 38 17.73 -9.38 -16.70
N HIS A 39 18.09 -8.11 -16.86
CA HIS A 39 18.15 -7.47 -18.18
C HIS A 39 19.22 -8.10 -19.11
N LYS A 40 20.40 -8.40 -18.58
CA LYS A 40 21.46 -9.13 -19.34
C LYS A 40 21.00 -10.50 -19.83
N ALA A 41 20.08 -11.14 -19.11
CA ALA A 41 19.46 -12.41 -19.51
C ALA A 41 18.29 -12.23 -20.50
N GLY A 42 17.99 -11.00 -20.94
CA GLY A 42 16.88 -10.71 -21.86
C GLY A 42 15.49 -10.75 -21.21
N MET A 43 15.41 -10.71 -19.89
CA MET A 43 14.16 -10.72 -19.14
C MET A 43 13.81 -9.31 -18.63
N LYS A 44 12.54 -9.14 -18.24
CA LYS A 44 12.00 -7.92 -17.67
C LYS A 44 11.73 -8.11 -16.17
N VAL A 45 11.79 -7.00 -15.41
CA VAL A 45 11.50 -6.99 -13.98
C VAL A 45 10.17 -6.26 -13.74
N ILE A 46 9.18 -7.00 -13.25
CA ILE A 46 7.90 -6.45 -12.79
C ILE A 46 7.91 -6.46 -11.27
N MET A 47 7.67 -5.30 -10.67
CA MET A 47 7.62 -5.14 -9.23
C MET A 47 6.16 -5.11 -8.75
N ASP A 48 5.88 -5.80 -7.65
CA ASP A 48 4.57 -5.69 -6.99
C ASP A 48 4.44 -4.32 -6.30
N PHE A 49 3.34 -3.64 -6.53
CA PHE A 49 3.02 -2.34 -5.95
C PHE A 49 1.68 -2.44 -5.22
N VAL A 50 1.68 -2.16 -3.93
CA VAL A 50 0.51 -2.30 -3.05
C VAL A 50 -0.09 -0.92 -2.77
N PRO A 51 -1.02 -0.39 -3.58
CA PRO A 51 -1.47 1.00 -3.48
C PRO A 51 -2.60 1.22 -2.48
N ASN A 52 -3.36 0.18 -2.13
CA ASN A 52 -4.58 0.33 -1.33
C ASN A 52 -4.30 0.56 0.16
N HIS A 53 -3.21 0.00 0.68
CA HIS A 53 -2.92 -0.02 2.12
C HIS A 53 -1.44 -0.15 2.40
N VAL A 54 -1.06 0.09 3.65
CA VAL A 54 0.29 -0.13 4.19
C VAL A 54 0.20 -0.85 5.53
N ALA A 55 1.34 -1.27 6.09
CA ALA A 55 1.39 -1.76 7.47
C ALA A 55 0.97 -0.66 8.47
N ARG A 56 0.39 -1.03 9.62
CA ARG A 56 0.05 -0.06 10.68
C ARG A 56 1.27 0.72 11.17
N GLU A 57 2.43 0.08 11.18
CA GLU A 57 3.70 0.67 11.59
C GLU A 57 4.55 1.11 10.39
N TYR A 58 3.89 1.63 9.33
CA TYR A 58 4.60 2.15 8.18
C TYR A 58 5.56 3.27 8.59
N HIS A 59 6.81 3.13 8.20
CA HIS A 59 7.85 4.15 8.38
C HIS A 59 9.00 3.91 7.41
N SER A 60 9.31 4.90 6.55
CA SER A 60 10.40 4.79 5.59
C SER A 60 11.72 5.25 6.18
N ILE A 61 12.68 4.33 6.26
CA ILE A 61 14.03 4.59 6.79
C ILE A 61 15.01 5.05 5.70
N ARG A 62 14.71 4.80 4.43
CA ARG A 62 15.57 5.14 3.28
C ARG A 62 14.91 6.03 2.24
N LYS A 63 13.87 6.76 2.63
CA LYS A 63 13.22 7.72 1.73
C LYS A 63 14.20 8.78 1.24
N PRO A 64 14.06 9.29 0.00
CA PRO A 64 14.88 10.38 -0.52
C PRO A 64 14.80 11.63 0.36
N ALA A 65 15.87 12.43 0.37
CA ALA A 65 15.89 13.68 1.13
C ALA A 65 14.75 14.62 0.70
N GLY A 66 14.04 15.18 1.67
CA GLY A 66 12.91 16.07 1.44
C GLY A 66 11.56 15.38 1.21
N VAL A 67 11.53 14.04 1.08
CA VAL A 67 10.28 13.28 0.98
C VAL A 67 9.60 13.23 2.34
N ARG A 68 8.33 13.63 2.40
CA ARG A 68 7.46 13.48 3.57
C ARG A 68 6.80 12.11 3.54
N ASP A 69 6.89 11.39 4.64
CA ASP A 69 6.36 10.03 4.74
C ASP A 69 4.83 9.99 4.73
N LEU A 70 4.26 8.84 4.41
CA LEU A 70 2.83 8.64 4.56
C LEU A 70 2.44 8.80 6.04
N GLY A 71 1.42 9.62 6.30
CA GLY A 71 0.93 9.93 7.63
C GLY A 71 1.73 10.98 8.40
N GLU A 72 2.91 11.40 7.91
CA GLU A 72 3.78 12.34 8.62
C GLU A 72 3.16 13.73 8.82
N ASP A 73 2.27 14.14 7.91
CA ASP A 73 1.59 15.43 7.92
C ASP A 73 0.09 15.32 8.28
N ASP A 74 -0.37 14.12 8.65
CA ASP A 74 -1.78 13.88 8.93
C ASP A 74 -2.25 14.58 10.21
N ASP A 75 -3.49 15.09 10.21
CA ASP A 75 -4.19 15.49 11.42
C ASP A 75 -5.05 14.32 11.94
N PRO A 76 -4.63 13.64 13.02
CA PRO A 76 -5.33 12.47 13.54
C PRO A 76 -6.68 12.79 14.19
N ASN A 77 -7.00 14.07 14.39
CA ASN A 77 -8.30 14.51 14.92
C ASN A 77 -9.38 14.58 13.83
N MET A 78 -9.00 14.45 12.56
CA MET A 78 -9.91 14.48 11.44
C MET A 78 -10.11 13.07 10.89
N HIS A 79 -11.35 12.56 10.96
CA HIS A 79 -11.70 11.27 10.39
C HIS A 79 -11.37 11.19 8.89
N PHE A 80 -11.72 12.24 8.14
CA PHE A 80 -11.40 12.42 6.73
C PHE A 80 -10.84 13.81 6.46
N SER A 81 -9.78 13.86 5.66
CA SER A 81 -9.24 15.08 5.05
C SER A 81 -8.44 14.70 3.82
N ILE A 82 -8.58 15.43 2.72
CA ILE A 82 -7.77 15.22 1.50
C ILE A 82 -6.26 15.45 1.72
N LYS A 83 -5.89 16.09 2.84
CA LYS A 83 -4.50 16.28 3.26
C LYS A 83 -3.95 15.07 4.00
N ASN A 84 -4.82 14.28 4.66
CA ASN A 84 -4.44 13.08 5.37
C ASN A 84 -4.20 11.92 4.41
N ASN A 85 -3.18 11.14 4.70
CA ASN A 85 -2.89 9.90 3.95
C ASN A 85 -3.71 8.71 4.47
N PHE A 86 -4.22 8.79 5.70
CA PHE A 86 -5.02 7.75 6.35
C PHE A 86 -6.39 8.26 6.77
N TYR A 87 -7.30 7.32 7.04
CA TYR A 87 -8.58 7.57 7.71
C TYR A 87 -8.44 7.26 9.19
N TYR A 88 -8.73 8.23 10.05
CA TYR A 88 -8.68 8.07 11.49
C TYR A 88 -10.07 7.74 12.03
N THR A 89 -10.15 6.76 12.93
CA THR A 89 -11.39 6.33 13.54
C THR A 89 -11.49 6.86 14.99
N TRP A 90 -12.64 6.70 15.62
CA TRP A 90 -12.80 7.11 17.00
C TRP A 90 -12.29 6.04 17.97
N GLY A 91 -11.46 6.43 18.93
CA GLY A 91 -10.92 5.58 19.98
C GLY A 91 -9.62 4.86 19.59
N ASP A 92 -9.10 4.12 20.55
CA ASP A 92 -7.88 3.34 20.40
C ASP A 92 -8.15 2.04 19.65
N LEU A 93 -7.13 1.51 18.98
CA LEU A 93 -7.22 0.23 18.29
C LEU A 93 -7.50 -0.91 19.28
N ASP A 94 -8.60 -1.62 19.07
CA ASP A 94 -9.00 -2.78 19.87
C ASP A 94 -8.93 -4.08 19.04
N LEU A 95 -7.92 -4.89 19.33
CA LEU A 95 -7.68 -6.20 18.68
C LEU A 95 -8.12 -7.39 19.55
N ASN A 96 -9.00 -7.20 20.53
CA ASN A 96 -9.42 -8.28 21.42
C ASN A 96 -10.06 -9.46 20.68
N ASP A 97 -10.86 -9.19 19.64
CA ASP A 97 -11.46 -10.24 18.82
C ASP A 97 -10.39 -11.07 18.08
N VAL A 98 -9.41 -10.43 17.50
CA VAL A 98 -8.27 -11.07 16.83
C VAL A 98 -7.51 -11.97 17.81
N ARG A 99 -7.20 -11.48 19.01
CA ARG A 99 -6.48 -12.24 20.04
C ARG A 99 -7.27 -13.46 20.54
N GLN A 100 -8.59 -13.35 20.64
CA GLN A 100 -9.44 -14.46 21.07
C GLN A 100 -9.61 -15.52 19.98
N SER A 101 -9.67 -15.12 18.72
CA SER A 101 -9.98 -15.98 17.57
C SER A 101 -8.79 -16.74 17.04
N LYS A 102 -7.56 -16.32 17.36
CA LYS A 102 -6.31 -16.96 16.90
C LYS A 102 -5.59 -17.63 18.06
N PRO A 103 -5.75 -18.96 18.23
CA PRO A 103 -5.12 -19.71 19.33
C PRO A 103 -3.59 -19.60 19.34
N GLU A 104 -2.96 -19.42 18.20
CA GLU A 104 -1.54 -19.21 18.05
C GLU A 104 -1.04 -17.96 18.81
N PHE A 105 -1.87 -16.94 18.99
CA PHE A 105 -1.54 -15.80 19.84
C PHE A 105 -1.51 -16.16 21.34
N LYS A 106 -2.08 -17.32 21.72
CA LYS A 106 -2.09 -17.81 23.10
C LYS A 106 -0.99 -18.82 23.39
N ALA A 107 -0.42 -19.42 22.34
CA ALA A 107 0.51 -20.55 22.44
C ALA A 107 1.99 -20.15 22.43
N TYR A 108 2.30 -18.90 22.11
CA TYR A 108 3.67 -18.43 22.02
C TYR A 108 4.24 -18.14 23.41
N SER A 109 5.48 -18.60 23.64
CA SER A 109 6.24 -18.32 24.86
C SER A 109 6.50 -16.82 25.00
N GLU A 110 6.83 -16.34 26.21
CA GLU A 110 7.23 -14.95 26.45
C GLU A 110 8.35 -14.46 25.49
N LYS A 111 9.13 -15.39 24.94
CA LYS A 111 10.19 -15.11 23.98
C LYS A 111 9.65 -14.74 22.59
N ASP A 112 8.50 -15.31 22.23
CA ASP A 112 7.80 -15.07 20.95
C ASP A 112 6.76 -13.93 21.08
N ALA A 113 6.37 -13.57 22.30
CA ALA A 113 5.45 -12.47 22.56
C ALA A 113 5.92 -11.13 21.98
N LYS A 114 7.23 -10.93 21.83
CA LYS A 114 7.80 -9.73 21.17
C LYS A 114 7.48 -9.64 19.68
N ILE A 115 7.20 -10.77 19.03
CA ILE A 115 6.80 -10.79 17.60
C ILE A 115 5.34 -10.38 17.45
N TYR A 116 4.54 -10.58 18.49
CA TYR A 116 3.10 -10.30 18.52
C TYR A 116 2.74 -9.25 19.57
N GLU A 117 3.66 -8.31 19.87
CA GLU A 117 3.28 -7.12 20.64
C GLU A 117 2.06 -6.48 19.95
N PRO A 118 0.98 -6.21 20.72
CA PRO A 118 -0.20 -5.62 20.16
C PRO A 118 0.15 -4.30 19.51
N TYR A 119 -0.43 -4.02 18.33
CA TYR A 119 -0.35 -2.71 17.77
C TYR A 119 -0.97 -1.72 18.75
N GLU A 120 -0.20 -0.72 19.15
CA GLU A 120 -0.69 0.42 19.91
C GLU A 120 -0.94 1.57 18.92
N GLU A 121 -2.20 1.93 18.75
CA GLU A 121 -2.59 2.97 17.81
C GLU A 121 -3.73 3.80 18.40
N SER A 122 -3.48 5.09 18.60
CA SER A 122 -4.41 6.05 19.14
C SER A 122 -4.30 7.41 18.42
N PRO A 123 -5.36 7.89 17.75
CA PRO A 123 -6.58 7.13 17.40
C PRO A 123 -6.26 6.03 16.39
N ALA A 124 -7.11 5.00 16.38
CA ALA A 124 -7.00 3.92 15.40
C ALA A 124 -7.23 4.42 13.97
N LYS A 125 -6.67 3.70 12.99
CA LYS A 125 -6.89 3.96 11.56
C LYS A 125 -7.73 2.84 10.93
N ALA A 126 -8.48 3.19 9.89
CA ALA A 126 -9.25 2.21 9.13
C ALA A 126 -8.35 1.13 8.53
N THR A 127 -8.81 -0.13 8.48
CA THR A 127 -8.06 -1.23 7.88
C THR A 127 -8.09 -1.21 6.36
N GLY A 128 -7.13 -1.87 5.72
CA GLY A 128 -7.00 -1.93 4.27
C GLY A 128 -8.22 -2.52 3.55
N ASN A 129 -9.03 -3.35 4.22
CA ASN A 129 -10.26 -3.94 3.68
C ASN A 129 -11.53 -3.12 3.96
N ASP A 130 -11.40 -1.79 4.07
CA ASP A 130 -12.52 -0.86 4.23
C ASP A 130 -13.31 -1.01 5.55
N ARG A 131 -12.61 -1.39 6.64
CA ARG A 131 -13.18 -1.37 7.98
C ARG A 131 -12.89 -0.02 8.64
N PHE A 132 -13.92 0.83 8.75
CA PHE A 132 -13.82 2.23 9.24
C PHE A 132 -14.19 2.39 10.73
N ASP A 133 -13.86 1.40 11.55
CA ASP A 133 -13.94 1.48 13.01
C ASP A 133 -12.64 1.02 13.68
N ASN A 134 -12.57 1.13 15.00
CA ASN A 134 -11.38 0.80 15.76
C ASN A 134 -11.29 -0.67 16.22
N ARG A 135 -12.21 -1.55 15.77
CA ARG A 135 -12.34 -2.96 16.21
C ARG A 135 -12.36 -3.92 15.05
N PRO A 136 -11.25 -4.04 14.28
CA PRO A 136 -11.17 -5.04 13.24
C PRO A 136 -11.22 -6.46 13.83
N GLY A 137 -11.97 -7.34 13.19
CA GLY A 137 -12.06 -8.75 13.56
C GLY A 137 -10.92 -9.60 12.96
N CYS A 138 -10.89 -10.88 13.32
CA CYS A 138 -9.87 -11.83 12.86
C CYS A 138 -9.86 -12.07 11.34
N ASN A 139 -10.96 -11.76 10.64
CA ASN A 139 -11.09 -11.86 9.19
C ASN A 139 -10.80 -10.54 8.47
N ASP A 140 -10.61 -9.46 9.21
CA ASP A 140 -10.19 -8.19 8.65
C ASP A 140 -8.67 -8.15 8.44
N TRP A 141 -8.21 -7.22 7.61
CA TRP A 141 -6.78 -7.02 7.36
C TRP A 141 -6.17 -6.18 8.49
N TYR A 142 -6.31 -6.65 9.74
CA TYR A 142 -6.06 -5.92 10.98
C TYR A 142 -4.63 -5.36 11.12
N GLU A 143 -3.63 -5.92 10.42
CA GLU A 143 -2.25 -5.42 10.42
C GLU A 143 -2.01 -4.29 9.39
N THR A 144 -3.04 -3.91 8.62
CA THR A 144 -2.93 -2.90 7.58
C THR A 144 -3.77 -1.67 7.88
N VAL A 145 -3.39 -0.55 7.28
CA VAL A 145 -4.15 0.70 7.29
C VAL A 145 -4.45 1.16 5.88
N LYS A 146 -5.69 1.62 5.66
CA LYS A 146 -6.15 2.09 4.35
C LYS A 146 -5.56 3.43 4.00
N LEU A 147 -5.09 3.57 2.75
CA LEU A 147 -4.67 4.84 2.19
C LEU A 147 -5.87 5.66 1.71
N ASN A 148 -5.83 6.95 2.00
CA ASN A 148 -6.87 7.91 1.65
C ASN A 148 -6.58 8.57 0.30
N TYR A 149 -7.35 8.19 -0.71
CA TYR A 149 -7.29 8.77 -2.05
C TYR A 149 -8.33 9.87 -2.31
N GLY A 150 -8.88 10.48 -1.27
CA GLY A 150 -9.87 11.55 -1.41
C GLY A 150 -11.31 11.06 -1.54
N ILE A 151 -11.61 9.86 -1.02
CA ILE A 151 -12.98 9.35 -0.92
C ILE A 151 -13.39 9.42 0.55
N ASP A 152 -14.42 10.20 0.87
CA ASP A 152 -15.04 10.17 2.19
C ASP A 152 -16.08 9.04 2.23
N TYR A 153 -15.80 8.01 3.01
CA TYR A 153 -16.67 6.85 3.17
C TYR A 153 -17.74 7.05 4.24
N CYS A 154 -17.61 8.08 5.08
CA CYS A 154 -18.45 8.35 6.24
C CYS A 154 -19.30 9.60 6.07
N ASP A 155 -19.35 10.20 4.89
CA ASP A 155 -20.25 11.28 4.57
C ASP A 155 -21.71 10.86 4.80
N ALA A 156 -22.50 11.71 5.40
CA ALA A 156 -23.92 11.45 5.72
C ALA A 156 -24.77 11.14 4.47
N GLY A 157 -24.34 11.61 3.29
CA GLY A 157 -24.97 11.31 2.00
C GLY A 157 -24.48 10.02 1.35
N GLY A 158 -23.59 9.27 1.99
CA GLY A 158 -22.87 8.14 1.42
C GLY A 158 -21.47 8.55 0.95
N ARG A 159 -20.86 7.73 0.09
CA ARG A 159 -19.52 8.05 -0.42
C ARG A 159 -19.50 9.35 -1.20
N SER A 160 -18.59 10.26 -0.84
CA SER A 160 -18.31 11.49 -1.60
C SER A 160 -16.86 11.50 -2.10
N TYR A 161 -16.61 12.19 -3.21
CA TYR A 161 -15.34 12.20 -3.91
C TYR A 161 -14.73 13.60 -3.88
N HIS A 162 -13.51 13.72 -3.38
CA HIS A 162 -12.81 14.98 -3.15
C HIS A 162 -11.44 14.93 -3.84
N TYR A 163 -11.41 15.21 -5.14
CA TYR A 163 -10.21 15.12 -5.97
C TYR A 163 -9.61 16.49 -6.33
N GLU A 164 -10.26 17.57 -5.91
CA GLU A 164 -9.77 18.94 -6.09
C GLU A 164 -9.84 19.72 -4.77
N PRO A 165 -8.69 20.21 -4.30
CA PRO A 165 -7.35 19.98 -4.85
C PRO A 165 -6.94 18.50 -4.75
N VAL A 166 -5.94 18.11 -5.56
CA VAL A 166 -5.43 16.72 -5.60
C VAL A 166 -5.06 16.24 -4.19
N PRO A 167 -5.56 15.07 -3.75
CA PRO A 167 -5.23 14.51 -2.43
C PRO A 167 -3.73 14.30 -2.24
N SER A 168 -3.24 14.53 -1.01
CA SER A 168 -1.82 14.37 -0.64
C SER A 168 -1.26 13.00 -1.01
N THR A 169 -2.04 11.94 -0.82
CA THR A 169 -1.65 10.56 -1.14
C THR A 169 -1.31 10.36 -2.61
N TRP A 170 -1.98 11.07 -3.55
CA TRP A 170 -1.73 10.88 -4.98
C TRP A 170 -0.29 11.23 -5.36
N GLY A 171 0.21 12.36 -4.88
CA GLY A 171 1.59 12.77 -5.13
C GLY A 171 2.58 11.78 -4.54
N LYS A 172 2.43 11.44 -3.25
CA LYS A 172 3.33 10.52 -2.54
C LYS A 172 3.39 9.13 -3.21
N MET A 173 2.23 8.56 -3.57
CA MET A 173 2.19 7.23 -4.22
C MET A 173 2.72 7.27 -5.66
N THR A 174 2.52 8.38 -6.37
CA THR A 174 3.12 8.57 -7.70
C THR A 174 4.65 8.69 -7.61
N ASP A 175 5.17 9.41 -6.62
CA ASP A 175 6.61 9.54 -6.39
C ASP A 175 7.28 8.19 -6.07
N ILE A 176 6.58 7.30 -5.35
CA ILE A 176 7.04 5.92 -5.11
C ILE A 176 7.18 5.15 -6.43
N LEU A 177 6.17 5.22 -7.31
CA LEU A 177 6.24 4.59 -8.64
C LEU A 177 7.42 5.14 -9.46
N LEU A 178 7.59 6.47 -9.47
CA LEU A 178 8.70 7.12 -10.18
C LEU A 178 10.06 6.74 -9.60
N TYR A 179 10.16 6.61 -8.28
CA TYR A 179 11.38 6.17 -7.61
C TYR A 179 11.83 4.79 -8.09
N TRP A 180 10.93 3.80 -8.06
CA TRP A 180 11.26 2.45 -8.49
C TRP A 180 11.46 2.32 -10.00
N ALA A 181 10.70 3.05 -10.81
CA ALA A 181 10.94 3.15 -12.24
C ALA A 181 12.34 3.70 -12.54
N SER A 182 12.81 4.70 -11.77
CA SER A 182 14.18 5.23 -11.90
C SER A 182 15.27 4.24 -11.51
N LYS A 183 14.93 3.20 -10.71
CA LYS A 183 15.82 2.10 -10.35
C LYS A 183 15.89 1.00 -11.42
N GLY A 184 15.14 1.12 -12.50
CA GLY A 184 15.22 0.25 -13.65
C GLY A 184 14.22 -0.90 -13.69
N VAL A 185 13.15 -0.89 -12.86
CA VAL A 185 12.07 -1.85 -13.05
C VAL A 185 11.32 -1.55 -14.35
N ASP A 186 10.88 -2.59 -15.05
CA ASP A 186 10.21 -2.47 -16.35
C ASP A 186 8.70 -2.33 -16.22
N GLY A 187 8.16 -2.55 -15.04
CA GLY A 187 6.73 -2.41 -14.81
C GLY A 187 6.31 -2.70 -13.37
N PHE A 188 5.02 -2.51 -13.14
CA PHE A 188 4.37 -2.73 -11.85
C PHE A 188 3.17 -3.65 -11.99
N ARG A 189 3.06 -4.62 -11.09
CA ARG A 189 1.80 -5.31 -10.80
C ARG A 189 1.15 -4.61 -9.63
N CYS A 190 -0.02 -4.00 -9.87
CA CYS A 190 -0.73 -3.19 -8.88
C CYS A 190 -1.73 -4.06 -8.12
N ASP A 191 -1.39 -4.36 -6.87
CA ASP A 191 -2.20 -5.14 -5.95
C ASP A 191 -3.52 -4.44 -5.65
N MET A 192 -4.64 -5.19 -5.64
CA MET A 192 -5.97 -4.66 -5.31
C MET A 192 -6.29 -3.32 -6.01
N ALA A 193 -5.90 -3.19 -7.28
CA ALA A 193 -6.03 -1.93 -8.03
C ALA A 193 -7.47 -1.40 -8.05
N GLU A 194 -8.47 -2.28 -8.02
CA GLU A 194 -9.88 -1.89 -8.02
C GLU A 194 -10.36 -1.24 -6.72
N MET A 195 -9.62 -1.36 -5.62
CA MET A 195 -9.91 -0.67 -4.37
C MET A 195 -9.38 0.78 -4.35
N VAL A 196 -8.71 1.19 -5.41
CA VAL A 196 -8.12 2.53 -5.58
C VAL A 196 -8.81 3.24 -6.74
N PRO A 197 -9.23 4.50 -6.59
CA PRO A 197 -10.04 5.18 -7.61
C PRO A 197 -9.32 5.33 -8.95
N THR A 198 -10.06 5.10 -10.04
CA THR A 198 -9.54 5.25 -11.42
C THR A 198 -9.02 6.65 -11.72
N ALA A 199 -9.52 7.66 -11.02
CA ALA A 199 -9.03 9.03 -11.13
C ALA A 199 -7.56 9.15 -10.69
N PHE A 200 -7.18 8.51 -9.58
CA PHE A 200 -5.77 8.39 -9.18
C PHE A 200 -4.94 7.67 -10.23
N TRP A 201 -5.43 6.54 -10.73
CA TRP A 201 -4.71 5.77 -11.74
C TRP A 201 -4.46 6.58 -13.01
N SER A 202 -5.47 7.32 -13.50
CA SER A 202 -5.29 8.21 -14.65
C SER A 202 -4.22 9.28 -14.39
N TYR A 203 -4.20 9.87 -13.20
CA TYR A 203 -3.19 10.83 -12.78
C TYR A 203 -1.79 10.19 -12.72
N ALA A 204 -1.64 9.08 -12.00
CA ALA A 204 -0.35 8.46 -11.76
C ALA A 204 0.25 7.84 -13.02
N THR A 205 -0.54 7.13 -13.83
CA THR A 205 -0.06 6.49 -15.07
C THR A 205 0.33 7.50 -16.13
N GLN A 206 -0.40 8.63 -16.24
CA GLN A 206 -0.02 9.71 -17.14
C GLN A 206 1.35 10.29 -16.80
N ILE A 207 1.61 10.56 -15.53
CA ILE A 207 2.91 11.09 -15.06
C ILE A 207 4.00 10.03 -15.26
N LEU A 208 3.75 8.79 -14.83
CA LEU A 208 4.69 7.69 -14.92
C LEU A 208 5.10 7.42 -16.37
N LYS A 209 4.14 7.24 -17.28
CA LYS A 209 4.40 6.95 -18.69
C LYS A 209 4.97 8.14 -19.46
N SER A 210 4.74 9.38 -19.01
CA SER A 210 5.40 10.55 -19.61
C SER A 210 6.91 10.57 -19.38
N ARG A 211 7.38 9.97 -18.26
CA ARG A 211 8.81 9.88 -17.91
C ARG A 211 9.44 8.55 -18.29
N PHE A 212 8.66 7.48 -18.28
CA PHE A 212 9.06 6.11 -18.59
C PHE A 212 8.07 5.49 -19.60
N PRO A 213 8.17 5.83 -20.90
CA PRO A 213 7.16 5.44 -21.90
C PRO A 213 6.99 3.93 -22.08
N GLU A 214 8.04 3.14 -21.83
CA GLU A 214 8.06 1.68 -21.99
C GLU A 214 7.59 0.93 -20.72
N ILE A 215 7.24 1.64 -19.64
CA ILE A 215 6.85 0.99 -18.40
C ILE A 215 5.49 0.32 -18.54
N VAL A 216 5.40 -0.89 -18.04
CA VAL A 216 4.17 -1.70 -18.08
C VAL A 216 3.43 -1.62 -16.75
N VAL A 217 2.13 -1.41 -16.79
CA VAL A 217 1.26 -1.38 -15.61
C VAL A 217 0.20 -2.47 -15.71
N ILE A 218 0.26 -3.42 -14.77
CA ILE A 218 -0.65 -4.58 -14.70
C ILE A 218 -1.55 -4.40 -13.48
N GLY A 219 -2.87 -4.48 -13.66
CA GLY A 219 -3.83 -4.27 -12.58
C GLY A 219 -4.50 -5.55 -12.10
N GLU A 220 -4.61 -5.69 -10.78
CA GLU A 220 -5.49 -6.66 -10.15
C GLU A 220 -6.89 -6.06 -10.05
N VAL A 221 -7.79 -6.49 -10.97
CA VAL A 221 -9.17 -6.02 -11.05
C VAL A 221 -10.06 -7.23 -11.24
N TYR A 222 -10.95 -7.49 -10.29
CA TYR A 222 -11.81 -8.68 -10.28
C TYR A 222 -13.16 -8.47 -10.97
N ASP A 223 -13.72 -7.24 -10.92
CA ASP A 223 -15.00 -6.95 -11.54
C ASP A 223 -14.83 -6.68 -13.05
N PRO A 224 -15.30 -7.58 -13.96
CA PRO A 224 -15.20 -7.38 -15.40
C PRO A 224 -15.87 -6.09 -15.89
N ASN A 225 -16.89 -5.60 -15.19
CA ASN A 225 -17.55 -4.35 -15.55
C ASN A 225 -16.65 -3.14 -15.39
N GLN A 226 -15.58 -3.26 -14.58
CA GLN A 226 -14.60 -2.20 -14.35
C GLN A 226 -13.42 -2.23 -15.33
N TYR A 227 -13.18 -3.33 -16.07
CA TYR A 227 -12.01 -3.47 -16.93
C TYR A 227 -11.81 -2.27 -17.88
N ARG A 228 -12.88 -1.82 -18.53
CA ARG A 228 -12.83 -0.67 -19.44
C ARG A 228 -12.35 0.61 -18.73
N ASN A 229 -12.73 0.80 -17.48
CA ASN A 229 -12.37 1.98 -16.71
C ASN A 229 -10.88 1.98 -16.37
N TYR A 230 -10.33 0.82 -15.96
CA TYR A 230 -8.90 0.69 -15.63
C TYR A 230 -8.00 0.74 -16.87
N VAL A 231 -8.40 0.13 -17.99
CA VAL A 231 -7.69 0.29 -19.26
C VAL A 231 -7.65 1.77 -19.69
N LYS A 232 -8.76 2.50 -19.57
CA LYS A 232 -8.78 3.94 -19.84
C LYS A 232 -7.93 4.75 -18.87
N ALA A 233 -7.78 4.29 -17.64
CA ALA A 233 -6.93 4.90 -16.63
C ALA A 233 -5.43 4.60 -16.83
N GLY A 234 -5.06 3.89 -17.90
CA GLY A 234 -3.66 3.72 -18.33
C GLY A 234 -3.02 2.37 -17.99
N PHE A 235 -3.80 1.37 -17.54
CA PHE A 235 -3.30 0.00 -17.39
C PHE A 235 -3.10 -0.65 -18.76
N ASP A 236 -1.97 -1.33 -18.93
CA ASP A 236 -1.65 -2.08 -20.15
C ASP A 236 -2.27 -3.47 -20.14
N TYR A 237 -2.34 -4.07 -18.95
CA TYR A 237 -2.92 -5.40 -18.72
C TYR A 237 -3.75 -5.43 -17.46
N LEU A 238 -4.81 -6.24 -17.50
CA LEU A 238 -5.57 -6.64 -16.32
C LEU A 238 -5.59 -8.15 -16.29
N TYR A 239 -5.43 -8.77 -15.12
CA TYR A 239 -5.57 -10.20 -15.03
C TYR A 239 -6.94 -10.58 -14.46
N ASP A 240 -7.55 -11.55 -15.10
CA ASP A 240 -8.88 -12.02 -14.82
C ASP A 240 -8.82 -13.27 -13.94
N LYS A 241 -9.45 -13.22 -12.76
CA LYS A 241 -9.64 -14.37 -11.88
C LYS A 241 -11.05 -14.95 -11.96
N VAL A 242 -11.97 -14.27 -12.65
CA VAL A 242 -13.39 -14.69 -12.71
C VAL A 242 -13.61 -15.81 -13.70
N GLY A 243 -12.75 -15.95 -14.69
CA GLY A 243 -12.81 -16.98 -15.73
C GLY A 243 -12.04 -18.28 -15.43
N MET A 244 -11.44 -18.40 -14.25
CA MET A 244 -10.67 -19.60 -13.86
C MET A 244 -11.45 -20.53 -12.95
#